data_da4fe73fdc8fe65d47824b8d9b290eab
#
_entry.id   da4fe73fdc8fe65d47824b8d9b290eab
#
_cell.length_a   1.000
_cell.length_b   1.000
_cell.length_c   1.000
_cell.angle_alpha   90.00
_cell.angle_beta   90.00
_cell.angle_gamma   90.00
#
_symmetry.space_group_name_H-M   'P 1'
#
loop_
_entity.id
_entity.type
_entity.pdbx_description
1 polymer ?
#
loop_
_entity_poly.entity_id
_entity_poly.type
_entity_poly.pdbx_seq_one_letter_code
_entity_poly.pdbx_strand_id
1 'polypeptide(L)'
;MSNTNTTKAKVDMLNGPLFMKILIFALPLAASSLLQQLFNSVDVAVVGRFASSKALAAVGSNAPVISLLINLFIGISMGANVVISNHLGQRDEQSIRHAICTVTLIAAISGLLLMCIGIGVARPILELMDTPSDVLDMAVLYLRIYFIGIPFFLIFNFGAAILRSVGDTRRPLYILVVAGIINTVLNLIFVIGLGMSVEGVAIATAVANAISAAWIIQLLRKEPGAIQLQFKHLRIYKKELKRMLQIGVPAGLQGMVFSISNVVVQSAINGYGAAAIAGSAAAVNFEYYCYYIIVACNGAAISFIGQNYGAQKYDRVRRIYRICLLMGLIGCFIANTLFTWQNQFFLSFFTTDAEVIHYGAIRMEGVLLFQFIACSYEVTGSALRGMGESMLPTIMTVFGTCILRIIWVFAVLPHYTGFAHLLQVYPLSWILTGAMVIIAYKLKMRQICPK
;
A
#
# COMPACT_ATOMS: atom_id res chain seq x y z
N MET A 1 -25.00 26.60 13.64
CA MET A 1 -25.46 25.48 12.78
C MET A 1 -24.28 24.90 11.97
N SER A 2 -23.35 24.16 12.57
CA SER A 2 -22.23 23.53 11.79
C SER A 2 -21.67 22.25 12.40
N ASN A 3 -22.25 21.68 13.47
CA ASN A 3 -21.67 20.53 14.16
C ASN A 3 -22.28 19.15 13.81
N THR A 4 -23.26 19.07 12.91
CA THR A 4 -23.98 17.82 12.62
C THR A 4 -23.40 16.99 11.49
N ASN A 5 -22.52 17.53 10.64
CA ASN A 5 -21.97 16.80 9.49
C ASN A 5 -20.67 16.04 9.79
N THR A 6 -19.90 16.44 10.79
CA THR A 6 -18.62 15.78 11.15
C THR A 6 -18.81 14.45 11.88
N THR A 7 -19.93 14.28 12.58
CA THR A 7 -20.26 13.04 13.30
C THR A 7 -20.74 11.91 12.39
N LYS A 8 -21.33 12.22 11.21
CA LYS A 8 -21.84 11.20 10.26
C LYS A 8 -20.75 10.46 9.47
N ALA A 9 -19.53 11.00 9.40
CA ALA A 9 -18.44 10.39 8.63
C ALA A 9 -17.65 9.33 9.41
N LYS A 10 -17.70 9.35 10.75
CA LYS A 10 -16.91 8.47 11.62
C LYS A 10 -17.66 7.20 11.97
N VAL A 11 -17.00 6.05 11.80
CA VAL A 11 -17.52 4.74 12.19
C VAL A 11 -17.14 4.46 13.64
N ASP A 12 -18.11 4.24 14.52
CA ASP A 12 -17.85 3.76 15.89
C ASP A 12 -17.35 2.31 15.85
N MET A 13 -16.08 2.12 16.18
CA MET A 13 -15.40 0.81 16.12
C MET A 13 -15.59 -0.01 17.40
N LEU A 14 -15.96 0.62 18.51
CA LEU A 14 -16.02 -0.02 19.82
C LEU A 14 -17.36 -0.67 20.14
N ASN A 15 -18.45 -0.22 19.49
CA ASN A 15 -19.80 -0.69 19.80
C ASN A 15 -20.58 -1.10 18.54
N GLY A 16 -21.72 -1.76 18.70
CA GLY A 16 -22.66 -2.12 17.64
C GLY A 16 -22.21 -3.25 16.69
N PRO A 17 -22.95 -3.49 15.58
CA PRO A 17 -22.73 -4.60 14.67
C PRO A 17 -21.42 -4.42 13.90
N LEU A 18 -20.58 -5.49 13.86
CA LEU A 18 -19.23 -5.41 13.31
C LEU A 18 -19.22 -5.46 11.78
N PHE A 19 -19.94 -6.42 11.18
CA PHE A 19 -19.85 -6.70 9.74
C PHE A 19 -20.10 -5.46 8.89
N MET A 20 -21.26 -4.81 9.10
CA MET A 20 -21.63 -3.63 8.32
C MET A 20 -20.69 -2.46 8.56
N LYS A 21 -20.20 -2.28 9.80
CA LYS A 21 -19.25 -1.20 10.12
C LYS A 21 -17.89 -1.42 9.47
N ILE A 22 -17.39 -2.66 9.47
CA ILE A 22 -16.15 -3.03 8.79
C ILE A 22 -16.30 -2.83 7.29
N LEU A 23 -17.42 -3.24 6.70
CA LEU A 23 -17.68 -3.07 5.27
C LEU A 23 -17.73 -1.59 4.87
N ILE A 24 -18.48 -0.75 5.62
CA ILE A 24 -18.56 0.71 5.38
C ILE A 24 -17.19 1.38 5.51
N PHE A 25 -16.33 0.88 6.38
CA PHE A 25 -14.97 1.38 6.55
C PHE A 25 -14.02 0.89 5.44
N ALA A 26 -14.12 -0.38 5.04
CA ALA A 26 -13.25 -1.01 4.06
C ALA A 26 -13.51 -0.55 2.61
N LEU A 27 -14.78 -0.32 2.23
CA LEU A 27 -15.13 0.09 0.87
C LEU A 27 -14.41 1.38 0.41
N PRO A 28 -14.38 2.48 1.20
CA PRO A 28 -13.60 3.65 0.80
C PRO A 28 -12.09 3.41 0.72
N LEU A 29 -11.55 2.48 1.50
CA LEU A 29 -10.12 2.10 1.40
C LEU A 29 -9.83 1.36 0.10
N ALA A 30 -10.68 0.41 -0.29
CA ALA A 30 -10.57 -0.28 -1.57
C ALA A 30 -10.68 0.71 -2.73
N ALA A 31 -11.67 1.61 -2.69
CA ALA A 31 -11.85 2.66 -3.69
C ALA A 31 -10.64 3.59 -3.77
N SER A 32 -10.03 3.97 -2.63
CA SER A 32 -8.81 4.79 -2.60
C SER A 32 -7.65 4.10 -3.30
N SER A 33 -7.44 2.81 -3.05
CA SER A 33 -6.35 2.04 -3.67
C SER A 33 -6.56 1.87 -5.18
N LEU A 34 -7.79 1.57 -5.60
CA LEU A 34 -8.14 1.48 -7.03
C LEU A 34 -7.94 2.81 -7.75
N LEU A 35 -8.36 3.92 -7.15
CA LEU A 35 -8.17 5.25 -7.72
C LEU A 35 -6.70 5.65 -7.82
N GLN A 36 -5.88 5.37 -6.80
CA GLN A 36 -4.44 5.60 -6.87
C GLN A 36 -3.80 4.83 -8.02
N GLN A 37 -4.18 3.57 -8.21
CA GLN A 37 -3.69 2.78 -9.35
C GLN A 37 -4.15 3.35 -10.68
N LEU A 38 -5.41 3.77 -10.77
CA LEU A 38 -5.94 4.39 -11.98
C LEU A 38 -5.19 5.67 -12.33
N PHE A 39 -4.95 6.56 -11.37
CA PHE A 39 -4.20 7.81 -11.60
C PHE A 39 -2.75 7.54 -12.02
N ASN A 40 -2.06 6.57 -11.39
CA ASN A 40 -0.73 6.16 -11.84
C ASN A 40 -0.76 5.62 -13.28
N SER A 41 -1.79 4.88 -13.65
CA SER A 41 -1.95 4.37 -15.02
C SER A 41 -2.21 5.51 -16.01
N VAL A 42 -2.96 6.54 -15.63
CA VAL A 42 -3.19 7.74 -16.45
C VAL A 42 -1.89 8.50 -16.64
N ASP A 43 -1.08 8.70 -15.60
CA ASP A 43 0.22 9.36 -15.68
C ASP A 43 1.14 8.68 -16.71
N VAL A 44 1.25 7.34 -16.63
CA VAL A 44 2.04 6.53 -17.57
C VAL A 44 1.48 6.62 -18.99
N ALA A 45 0.15 6.56 -19.15
CA ALA A 45 -0.51 6.63 -20.45
C ALA A 45 -0.31 8.01 -21.13
N VAL A 46 -0.40 9.09 -20.35
CA VAL A 46 -0.17 10.46 -20.86
C VAL A 46 1.26 10.62 -21.37
N VAL A 47 2.26 10.17 -20.58
CA VAL A 47 3.67 10.21 -21.00
C VAL A 47 3.90 9.35 -22.25
N GLY A 48 3.40 8.12 -22.24
CA GLY A 48 3.63 7.15 -23.33
C GLY A 48 2.98 7.58 -24.66
N ARG A 49 1.82 8.25 -24.60
CA ARG A 49 1.07 8.63 -25.81
C ARG A 49 1.43 10.04 -26.33
N PHE A 50 1.75 10.97 -25.46
CA PHE A 50 1.87 12.39 -25.84
C PHE A 50 3.28 12.97 -25.66
N ALA A 51 4.19 12.30 -24.91
CA ALA A 51 5.57 12.74 -24.82
C ALA A 51 6.47 11.93 -25.77
N SER A 52 7.20 10.92 -25.27
CA SER A 52 8.04 10.06 -26.11
C SER A 52 8.27 8.70 -25.47
N SER A 53 8.71 7.71 -26.26
CA SER A 53 9.12 6.41 -25.74
C SER A 53 10.29 6.51 -24.74
N LYS A 54 11.20 7.47 -24.94
CA LYS A 54 12.30 7.77 -24.01
C LYS A 54 11.78 8.33 -22.68
N ALA A 55 10.78 9.23 -22.72
CA ALA A 55 10.12 9.75 -21.53
C ALA A 55 9.40 8.63 -20.75
N LEU A 56 8.73 7.72 -21.44
CA LEU A 56 8.10 6.55 -20.82
C LEU A 56 9.13 5.65 -20.14
N ALA A 57 10.26 5.38 -20.81
CA ALA A 57 11.36 4.61 -20.24
C ALA A 57 11.96 5.33 -19.01
N ALA A 58 12.09 6.65 -19.04
CA ALA A 58 12.57 7.44 -17.92
C ALA A 58 11.65 7.34 -16.69
N VAL A 59 10.34 7.43 -16.88
CA VAL A 59 9.37 7.24 -15.77
C VAL A 59 9.42 5.82 -15.23
N GLY A 60 9.49 4.81 -16.13
CA GLY A 60 9.54 3.40 -15.77
C GLY A 60 10.78 3.02 -14.96
N SER A 61 11.96 3.53 -15.31
CA SER A 61 13.22 3.24 -14.59
C SER A 61 13.24 3.78 -13.15
N ASN A 62 12.41 4.77 -12.82
CA ASN A 62 12.27 5.32 -11.47
C ASN A 62 11.36 4.48 -10.56
N ALA A 63 10.48 3.64 -11.10
CA ALA A 63 9.46 2.92 -10.35
C ALA A 63 10.02 2.04 -9.19
N PRO A 64 11.13 1.30 -9.34
CA PRO A 64 11.68 0.51 -8.24
C PRO A 64 12.16 1.36 -7.07
N VAL A 65 12.86 2.47 -7.35
CA VAL A 65 13.36 3.40 -6.31
C VAL A 65 12.22 4.00 -5.52
N ILE A 66 11.23 4.51 -6.24
CA ILE A 66 10.02 5.12 -5.67
C ILE A 66 9.27 4.10 -4.81
N SER A 67 9.08 2.87 -5.30
CA SER A 67 8.36 1.82 -4.58
C SER A 67 9.05 1.42 -3.28
N LEU A 68 10.38 1.28 -3.26
CA LEU A 68 11.13 0.95 -2.05
C LEU A 68 10.93 2.00 -0.95
N LEU A 69 11.05 3.28 -1.30
CA LEU A 69 10.91 4.38 -0.36
C LEU A 69 9.46 4.52 0.14
N ILE A 70 8.49 4.46 -0.78
CA ILE A 70 7.06 4.54 -0.43
C ILE A 70 6.68 3.42 0.53
N ASN A 71 7.08 2.17 0.27
CA ASN A 71 6.75 1.03 1.13
C ASN A 71 7.23 1.21 2.56
N LEU A 72 8.45 1.74 2.76
CA LEU A 72 8.97 2.02 4.09
C LEU A 72 8.07 3.01 4.86
N PHE A 73 7.72 4.12 4.23
CA PHE A 73 6.95 5.18 4.89
C PHE A 73 5.45 4.85 5.02
N ILE A 74 4.89 4.08 4.11
CA ILE A 74 3.55 3.49 4.30
C ILE A 74 3.54 2.60 5.54
N GLY A 75 4.58 1.77 5.74
CA GLY A 75 4.73 0.99 6.97
C GLY A 75 4.78 1.86 8.22
N ILE A 76 5.57 2.94 8.22
CA ILE A 76 5.66 3.87 9.37
C ILE A 76 4.31 4.55 9.62
N SER A 77 3.59 4.97 8.57
CA SER A 77 2.25 5.55 8.72
C SER A 77 1.22 4.55 9.27
N MET A 78 1.38 3.27 8.95
CA MET A 78 0.60 2.19 9.55
C MET A 78 0.88 2.09 11.06
N GLY A 79 2.15 2.19 11.48
CA GLY A 79 2.53 2.25 12.88
C GLY A 79 1.87 3.42 13.61
N ALA A 80 1.78 4.58 12.98
CA ALA A 80 1.05 5.74 13.49
C ALA A 80 -0.44 5.43 13.71
N ASN A 81 -1.11 4.81 12.73
CA ASN A 81 -2.50 4.39 12.85
C ASN A 81 -2.71 3.45 14.06
N VAL A 82 -1.85 2.45 14.23
CA VAL A 82 -1.95 1.50 15.35
C VAL A 82 -1.81 2.20 16.69
N VAL A 83 -0.80 3.06 16.86
CA VAL A 83 -0.55 3.76 18.13
C VAL A 83 -1.74 4.65 18.50
N ILE A 84 -2.24 5.45 17.55
CA ILE A 84 -3.39 6.33 17.79
C ILE A 84 -4.66 5.50 18.08
N SER A 85 -4.91 4.44 17.31
CA SER A 85 -6.05 3.54 17.52
C SER A 85 -6.05 2.91 18.91
N ASN A 86 -4.88 2.47 19.40
CA ASN A 86 -4.75 1.91 20.74
C ASN A 86 -5.07 2.96 21.83
N HIS A 87 -4.53 4.18 21.70
CA HIS A 87 -4.83 5.26 22.66
C HIS A 87 -6.30 5.69 22.62
N LEU A 88 -6.92 5.70 21.44
CA LEU A 88 -8.36 5.94 21.30
C LEU A 88 -9.18 4.87 22.03
N GLY A 89 -8.77 3.60 21.93
CA GLY A 89 -9.38 2.51 22.67
C GLY A 89 -9.26 2.67 24.19
N GLN A 90 -8.11 3.14 24.66
CA GLN A 90 -7.81 3.44 26.06
C GLN A 90 -8.52 4.69 26.56
N ARG A 91 -9.05 5.54 25.67
CA ARG A 91 -9.60 6.87 25.96
C ARG A 91 -8.58 7.81 26.62
N ASP A 92 -7.30 7.65 26.32
CA ASP A 92 -6.21 8.48 26.84
C ASP A 92 -5.99 9.67 25.92
N GLU A 93 -6.72 10.77 26.21
CA GLU A 93 -6.67 11.99 25.39
C GLU A 93 -5.27 12.62 25.34
N GLN A 94 -4.49 12.51 26.41
CA GLN A 94 -3.15 13.08 26.45
C GLN A 94 -2.21 12.33 25.50
N SER A 95 -2.21 10.99 25.56
CA SER A 95 -1.40 10.15 24.65
C SER A 95 -1.86 10.29 23.20
N ILE A 96 -3.18 10.48 22.94
CA ILE A 96 -3.67 10.78 21.59
C ILE A 96 -3.05 12.07 21.06
N ARG A 97 -3.07 13.16 21.83
CA ARG A 97 -2.46 14.45 21.42
C ARG A 97 -0.97 14.31 21.18
N HIS A 98 -0.25 13.61 22.08
CA HIS A 98 1.19 13.34 21.95
C HIS A 98 1.50 12.55 20.67
N ALA A 99 0.70 11.53 20.37
CA ALA A 99 0.85 10.71 19.15
C ALA A 99 0.63 11.56 17.90
N ILE A 100 -0.43 12.38 17.84
CA ILE A 100 -0.74 13.24 16.69
C ILE A 100 0.37 14.26 16.43
N CYS A 101 0.86 14.93 17.49
CA CYS A 101 1.98 15.86 17.38
C CYS A 101 3.22 15.16 16.81
N THR A 102 3.55 13.99 17.36
CA THR A 102 4.72 13.19 16.92
C THR A 102 4.56 12.73 15.47
N VAL A 103 3.40 12.20 15.11
CA VAL A 103 3.10 11.71 13.74
C VAL A 103 3.22 12.84 12.72
N THR A 104 2.68 14.02 13.01
CA THR A 104 2.72 15.17 12.10
C THR A 104 4.16 15.68 11.91
N LEU A 105 4.94 15.78 13.00
CA LEU A 105 6.34 16.20 12.90
C LEU A 105 7.20 15.16 12.16
N ILE A 106 6.99 13.87 12.41
CA ILE A 106 7.72 12.81 11.70
C ILE A 106 7.37 12.83 10.22
N ALA A 107 6.12 13.04 9.84
CA ALA A 107 5.74 13.19 8.44
C ALA A 107 6.48 14.34 7.75
N ALA A 108 6.56 15.50 8.40
CA ALA A 108 7.24 16.68 7.86
C ALA A 108 8.77 16.47 7.82
N ILE A 109 9.39 16.04 8.92
CA ILE A 109 10.85 15.86 9.00
C ILE A 109 11.33 14.78 8.07
N SER A 110 10.67 13.62 8.06
CA SER A 110 11.04 12.53 7.16
C SER A 110 10.82 12.89 5.69
N GLY A 111 9.78 13.65 5.38
CA GLY A 111 9.53 14.15 4.04
C GLY A 111 10.64 15.10 3.57
N LEU A 112 11.02 16.08 4.39
CA LEU A 112 12.12 17.00 4.09
C LEU A 112 13.46 16.28 3.98
N LEU A 113 13.73 15.34 4.89
CA LEU A 113 14.96 14.53 4.84
C LEU A 113 15.05 13.73 3.53
N LEU A 114 13.95 13.04 3.16
CA LEU A 114 13.89 12.29 1.90
C LEU A 114 14.00 13.19 0.67
N MET A 115 13.40 14.36 0.70
CA MET A 115 13.55 15.34 -0.38
C MET A 115 15.03 15.71 -0.56
N CYS A 116 15.73 16.09 0.52
CA CYS A 116 17.13 16.48 0.45
C CYS A 116 18.04 15.32 0.00
N ILE A 117 17.88 14.14 0.61
CA ILE A 117 18.67 12.95 0.26
C ILE A 117 18.35 12.53 -1.19
N GLY A 118 17.06 12.42 -1.52
CA GLY A 118 16.61 11.93 -2.82
C GLY A 118 17.08 12.80 -3.98
N ILE A 119 17.05 14.13 -3.84
CA ILE A 119 17.57 15.05 -4.88
C ILE A 119 19.07 14.84 -5.07
N GLY A 120 19.83 14.65 -3.97
CA GLY A 120 21.28 14.44 -4.02
C GLY A 120 21.70 13.10 -4.62
N VAL A 121 20.98 12.01 -4.26
CA VAL A 121 21.34 10.66 -4.69
C VAL A 121 20.62 10.19 -5.95
N ALA A 122 19.74 11.01 -6.55
CA ALA A 122 18.96 10.63 -7.74
C ALA A 122 19.83 10.13 -8.90
N ARG A 123 20.88 10.85 -9.27
CA ARG A 123 21.79 10.45 -10.36
C ARG A 123 22.61 9.19 -9.98
N PRO A 124 23.34 9.13 -8.84
CA PRO A 124 24.09 7.95 -8.46
C PRO A 124 23.25 6.66 -8.40
N ILE A 125 22.01 6.73 -7.90
CA ILE A 125 21.14 5.53 -7.84
C ILE A 125 20.76 5.04 -9.23
N LEU A 126 20.41 5.94 -10.16
CA LEU A 126 20.03 5.57 -11.53
C LEU A 126 21.23 5.06 -12.33
N GLU A 127 22.42 5.61 -12.11
CA GLU A 127 23.67 5.09 -12.69
C GLU A 127 23.98 3.69 -12.15
N LEU A 128 23.82 3.45 -10.84
CA LEU A 128 24.01 2.12 -10.22
C LEU A 128 22.99 1.09 -10.74
N MET A 129 21.84 1.54 -11.23
CA MET A 129 20.81 0.69 -11.85
C MET A 129 21.03 0.46 -13.35
N ASP A 130 22.16 0.86 -13.90
CA ASP A 130 22.51 0.76 -15.33
C ASP A 130 21.44 1.42 -16.24
N THR A 131 20.88 2.55 -15.81
CA THR A 131 19.91 3.30 -16.62
C THR A 131 20.59 3.79 -17.90
N PRO A 132 20.04 3.52 -19.12
CA PRO A 132 20.65 3.92 -20.38
C PRO A 132 20.95 5.42 -20.43
N SER A 133 22.12 5.78 -20.97
CA SER A 133 22.64 7.15 -20.99
C SER A 133 21.73 8.15 -21.72
N ASP A 134 20.99 7.68 -22.73
CA ASP A 134 20.06 8.49 -23.52
C ASP A 134 18.73 8.79 -22.79
N VAL A 135 18.48 8.12 -21.67
CA VAL A 135 17.27 8.25 -20.82
C VAL A 135 17.62 8.84 -19.44
N LEU A 136 18.90 8.69 -19.01
CA LEU A 136 19.35 8.99 -17.66
C LEU A 136 18.99 10.42 -17.21
N ASP A 137 19.27 11.42 -18.02
CA ASP A 137 19.03 12.82 -17.63
C ASP A 137 17.54 13.13 -17.42
N MET A 138 16.66 12.56 -18.25
CA MET A 138 15.21 12.66 -18.06
C MET A 138 14.74 11.92 -16.81
N ALA A 139 15.30 10.74 -16.56
CA ALA A 139 14.99 9.96 -15.36
C ALA A 139 15.42 10.68 -14.08
N VAL A 140 16.62 11.28 -14.07
CA VAL A 140 17.12 12.11 -12.96
C VAL A 140 16.23 13.33 -12.73
N LEU A 141 15.83 14.03 -13.79
CA LEU A 141 14.94 15.19 -13.68
C LEU A 141 13.59 14.81 -13.08
N TYR A 142 12.97 13.75 -13.59
CA TYR A 142 11.71 13.21 -13.07
C TYR A 142 11.83 12.86 -11.58
N LEU A 143 12.87 12.11 -11.22
CA LEU A 143 13.07 11.64 -9.84
C LEU A 143 13.31 12.80 -8.87
N ARG A 144 14.09 13.82 -9.27
CA ARG A 144 14.30 15.02 -8.44
C ARG A 144 13.01 15.79 -8.20
N ILE A 145 12.19 16.00 -9.23
CA ILE A 145 10.90 16.68 -9.08
C ILE A 145 9.96 15.85 -8.22
N TYR A 146 9.95 14.53 -8.40
CA TYR A 146 9.17 13.62 -7.58
C TYR A 146 9.55 13.74 -6.09
N PHE A 147 10.86 13.81 -5.77
CA PHE A 147 11.32 13.99 -4.40
C PHE A 147 10.91 15.34 -3.79
N ILE A 148 10.75 16.41 -4.59
CA ILE A 148 10.16 17.68 -4.11
C ILE A 148 8.70 17.47 -3.65
N GLY A 149 7.97 16.56 -4.28
CA GLY A 149 6.61 16.21 -3.91
C GLY A 149 6.47 15.27 -2.69
N ILE A 150 7.54 14.56 -2.30
CA ILE A 150 7.51 13.55 -1.22
C ILE A 150 7.06 14.11 0.15
N PRO A 151 7.48 15.28 0.61
CA PRO A 151 7.00 15.83 1.87
C PRO A 151 5.47 15.93 1.92
N PHE A 152 4.86 16.36 0.85
CA PHE A 152 3.41 16.49 0.74
C PHE A 152 2.72 15.13 0.71
N PHE A 153 3.28 14.17 -0.05
CA PHE A 153 2.80 12.80 -0.09
C PHE A 153 2.80 12.17 1.31
N LEU A 154 3.88 12.33 2.10
CA LEU A 154 3.97 11.80 3.44
C LEU A 154 2.98 12.47 4.39
N ILE A 155 2.86 13.80 4.36
CA ILE A 155 1.90 14.54 5.18
C ILE A 155 0.48 14.03 4.92
N PHE A 156 0.10 13.82 3.66
CA PHE A 156 -1.21 13.26 3.32
C PHE A 156 -1.38 11.84 3.88
N ASN A 157 -0.40 10.94 3.68
CA ASN A 157 -0.51 9.54 4.12
C ASN A 157 -0.59 9.41 5.65
N PHE A 158 0.24 10.15 6.39
CA PHE A 158 0.19 10.17 7.84
C PHE A 158 -1.08 10.84 8.37
N GLY A 159 -1.53 11.93 7.75
CA GLY A 159 -2.82 12.56 8.08
C GLY A 159 -4.01 11.64 7.82
N ALA A 160 -3.99 10.89 6.71
CA ALA A 160 -4.99 9.88 6.41
C ALA A 160 -4.94 8.71 7.42
N ALA A 161 -3.76 8.33 7.92
CA ALA A 161 -3.62 7.34 8.99
C ALA A 161 -4.27 7.82 10.31
N ILE A 162 -4.14 9.10 10.66
CA ILE A 162 -4.84 9.70 11.80
C ILE A 162 -6.36 9.62 11.60
N LEU A 163 -6.88 9.99 10.44
CA LEU A 163 -8.32 9.92 10.18
C LEU A 163 -8.84 8.47 10.17
N ARG A 164 -8.09 7.53 9.60
CA ARG A 164 -8.43 6.10 9.65
C ARG A 164 -8.50 5.57 11.08
N SER A 165 -7.60 5.99 11.96
CA SER A 165 -7.62 5.56 13.37
C SER A 165 -8.89 5.95 14.11
N VAL A 166 -9.57 7.04 13.71
CA VAL A 166 -10.83 7.48 14.29
C VAL A 166 -12.08 7.00 13.56
N GLY A 167 -11.91 6.11 12.59
CA GLY A 167 -13.03 5.55 11.85
C GLY A 167 -13.45 6.30 10.59
N ASP A 168 -12.64 7.23 10.11
CA ASP A 168 -12.94 8.00 8.92
C ASP A 168 -12.05 7.61 7.74
N THR A 169 -12.63 6.90 6.81
CA THR A 169 -11.99 6.55 5.52
C THR A 169 -12.55 7.32 4.34
N ARG A 170 -13.69 8.01 4.53
CA ARG A 170 -14.38 8.72 3.45
C ARG A 170 -13.71 10.04 3.10
N ARG A 171 -13.35 10.84 4.12
CA ARG A 171 -12.72 12.15 3.86
C ARG A 171 -11.36 12.02 3.17
N PRO A 172 -10.44 11.10 3.55
CA PRO A 172 -9.23 10.83 2.75
C PRO A 172 -9.53 10.41 1.31
N LEU A 173 -10.58 9.60 1.08
CA LEU A 173 -10.99 9.24 -0.27
C LEU A 173 -11.41 10.47 -1.10
N TYR A 174 -12.24 11.37 -0.54
CA TYR A 174 -12.66 12.58 -1.26
C TYR A 174 -11.48 13.49 -1.64
N ILE A 175 -10.50 13.64 -0.72
CA ILE A 175 -9.28 14.39 -1.03
C ILE A 175 -8.55 13.74 -2.20
N LEU A 176 -8.41 12.42 -2.17
CA LEU A 176 -7.73 11.67 -3.22
C LEU A 176 -8.42 11.79 -4.58
N VAL A 177 -9.77 11.71 -4.62
CA VAL A 177 -10.56 11.88 -5.85
C VAL A 177 -10.29 13.25 -6.47
N VAL A 178 -10.41 14.31 -5.68
CA VAL A 178 -10.22 15.69 -6.18
C VAL A 178 -8.76 15.92 -6.60
N ALA A 179 -7.80 15.48 -5.79
CA ALA A 179 -6.39 15.62 -6.13
C ALA A 179 -6.01 14.83 -7.38
N GLY A 180 -6.58 13.63 -7.58
CA GLY A 180 -6.35 12.83 -8.77
C GLY A 180 -6.95 13.44 -10.03
N ILE A 181 -8.14 14.05 -9.94
CA ILE A 181 -8.72 14.81 -11.06
C ILE A 181 -7.82 16.00 -11.42
N ILE A 182 -7.36 16.76 -10.41
CA ILE A 182 -6.44 17.89 -10.62
C ILE A 182 -5.13 17.39 -11.24
N ASN A 183 -4.54 16.30 -10.75
CA ASN A 183 -3.35 15.68 -11.31
C ASN A 183 -3.55 15.35 -12.80
N THR A 184 -4.63 14.66 -13.15
CA THR A 184 -4.95 14.31 -14.54
C THR A 184 -5.10 15.57 -15.43
N VAL A 185 -5.82 16.58 -14.97
CA VAL A 185 -6.00 17.84 -15.72
C VAL A 185 -4.66 18.54 -15.91
N LEU A 186 -3.83 18.64 -14.87
CA LEU A 186 -2.51 19.24 -14.95
C LEU A 186 -1.56 18.47 -15.87
N ASN A 187 -1.61 17.13 -15.86
CA ASN A 187 -0.86 16.29 -16.80
C ASN A 187 -1.20 16.65 -18.26
N LEU A 188 -2.49 16.76 -18.57
CA LEU A 188 -2.92 17.13 -19.93
C LEU A 188 -2.47 18.54 -20.30
N ILE A 189 -2.59 19.50 -19.39
CA ILE A 189 -2.15 20.89 -19.62
C ILE A 189 -0.64 20.96 -19.83
N PHE A 190 0.15 20.32 -18.96
CA PHE A 190 1.61 20.42 -19.02
C PHE A 190 2.19 19.64 -20.19
N VAL A 191 1.72 18.42 -20.44
CA VAL A 191 2.27 17.57 -21.50
C VAL A 191 1.73 17.97 -22.87
N ILE A 192 0.41 18.17 -23.01
CA ILE A 192 -0.21 18.49 -24.32
C ILE A 192 -0.20 19.98 -24.57
N GLY A 193 -0.59 20.81 -23.59
CA GLY A 193 -0.73 22.25 -23.76
C GLY A 193 0.61 23.00 -23.80
N LEU A 194 1.56 22.64 -22.93
CA LEU A 194 2.86 23.29 -22.80
C LEU A 194 4.01 22.50 -23.45
N GLY A 195 3.76 21.31 -23.99
CA GLY A 195 4.78 20.48 -24.64
C GLY A 195 5.86 19.96 -23.67
N MET A 196 5.56 19.91 -22.38
CA MET A 196 6.48 19.36 -21.36
C MET A 196 6.55 17.83 -21.47
N SER A 197 7.69 17.27 -21.08
CA SER A 197 7.91 15.81 -21.07
C SER A 197 7.67 15.21 -19.67
N VAL A 198 8.65 14.48 -19.13
CA VAL A 198 8.60 13.83 -17.82
C VAL A 198 8.41 14.84 -16.67
N GLU A 199 8.97 16.03 -16.82
CA GLU A 199 8.86 17.12 -15.84
C GLU A 199 7.41 17.58 -15.63
N GLY A 200 6.61 17.63 -16.71
CA GLY A 200 5.20 18.01 -16.64
C GLY A 200 4.40 17.08 -15.72
N VAL A 201 4.56 15.77 -15.89
CA VAL A 201 3.88 14.76 -15.05
C VAL A 201 4.38 14.77 -13.62
N ALA A 202 5.70 14.91 -13.41
CA ALA A 202 6.26 14.99 -12.06
C ALA A 202 5.77 16.24 -11.30
N ILE A 203 5.69 17.40 -11.96
CA ILE A 203 5.15 18.64 -11.38
C ILE A 203 3.66 18.48 -11.06
N ALA A 204 2.87 17.93 -11.99
CA ALA A 204 1.44 17.70 -11.75
C ALA A 204 1.19 16.82 -10.51
N THR A 205 1.98 15.75 -10.36
CA THR A 205 1.93 14.86 -9.20
C THR A 205 2.34 15.58 -7.92
N ALA A 206 3.40 16.38 -7.95
CA ALA A 206 3.84 17.16 -6.79
C ALA A 206 2.78 18.21 -6.36
N VAL A 207 2.16 18.89 -7.30
CA VAL A 207 1.08 19.86 -7.03
C VAL A 207 -0.16 19.16 -6.45
N ALA A 208 -0.58 18.03 -7.01
CA ALA A 208 -1.71 17.25 -6.50
C ALA A 208 -1.47 16.76 -5.06
N ASN A 209 -0.24 16.30 -4.78
CA ASN A 209 0.17 15.93 -3.42
C ASN A 209 0.16 17.13 -2.46
N ALA A 210 0.62 18.32 -2.91
CA ALA A 210 0.60 19.53 -2.10
C ALA A 210 -0.84 19.95 -1.73
N ILE A 211 -1.76 19.88 -2.67
CA ILE A 211 -3.19 20.13 -2.43
C ILE A 211 -3.75 19.12 -1.42
N SER A 212 -3.44 17.84 -1.59
CA SER A 212 -3.86 16.79 -0.66
C SER A 212 -3.34 17.04 0.76
N ALA A 213 -2.05 17.42 0.88
CA ALA A 213 -1.42 17.74 2.16
C ALA A 213 -2.05 18.97 2.83
N ALA A 214 -2.29 20.03 2.07
CA ALA A 214 -2.93 21.23 2.60
C ALA A 214 -4.35 20.94 3.10
N TRP A 215 -5.10 20.16 2.34
CA TRP A 215 -6.47 19.81 2.70
C TRP A 215 -6.54 18.89 3.93
N ILE A 216 -5.71 17.86 4.01
CA ILE A 216 -5.68 16.96 5.18
C ILE A 216 -5.26 17.71 6.46
N ILE A 217 -4.29 18.63 6.38
CA ILE A 217 -3.90 19.48 7.50
C ILE A 217 -5.08 20.37 7.94
N GLN A 218 -5.78 20.99 6.97
CA GLN A 218 -6.94 21.84 7.30
C GLN A 218 -8.05 21.02 7.98
N LEU A 219 -8.29 19.78 7.55
CA LEU A 219 -9.24 18.90 8.20
C LEU A 219 -8.83 18.58 9.63
N LEU A 220 -7.57 18.19 9.86
CA LEU A 220 -7.07 17.86 11.19
C LEU A 220 -7.07 19.06 12.16
N ARG A 221 -6.88 20.27 11.64
CA ARG A 221 -7.00 21.51 12.46
C ARG A 221 -8.43 21.80 12.89
N LYS A 222 -9.41 21.40 12.07
CA LYS A 222 -10.85 21.62 12.35
C LYS A 222 -11.48 20.49 13.15
N GLU A 223 -10.74 19.38 13.39
CA GLU A 223 -11.26 18.27 14.20
C GLU A 223 -11.47 18.68 15.64
N PRO A 224 -12.56 18.23 16.27
CA PRO A 224 -12.81 18.48 17.71
C PRO A 224 -12.03 17.51 18.60
N GLY A 225 -11.73 17.95 19.81
CA GLY A 225 -11.19 17.10 20.88
C GLY A 225 -9.70 16.80 20.76
N ALA A 226 -9.30 15.61 21.24
CA ALA A 226 -7.89 15.22 21.34
C ALA A 226 -7.21 15.02 19.97
N ILE A 227 -7.98 14.89 18.89
CA ILE A 227 -7.48 14.64 17.52
C ILE A 227 -7.10 15.95 16.81
N GLN A 228 -7.48 17.09 17.37
CA GLN A 228 -7.19 18.39 16.79
C GLN A 228 -5.69 18.63 16.67
N LEU A 229 -5.25 18.94 15.44
CA LEU A 229 -3.88 19.36 15.20
C LEU A 229 -3.66 20.82 15.63
N GLN A 230 -2.81 21.01 16.63
CA GLN A 230 -2.45 22.34 17.18
C GLN A 230 -0.98 22.62 16.95
N PHE A 231 -0.64 23.52 16.04
CA PHE A 231 0.75 23.82 15.69
C PHE A 231 1.56 24.42 16.87
N LYS A 232 0.91 25.10 17.80
CA LYS A 232 1.57 25.70 18.97
C LYS A 232 2.20 24.69 19.94
N HIS A 233 1.74 23.44 19.90
CA HIS A 233 2.16 22.39 20.82
C HIS A 233 2.90 21.24 20.13
N LEU A 234 3.36 21.46 18.89
CA LEU A 234 4.09 20.43 18.15
C LEU A 234 5.41 20.07 18.84
N ARG A 235 5.49 18.83 19.28
CA ARG A 235 6.68 18.26 19.91
C ARG A 235 6.78 16.77 19.59
N ILE A 236 8.00 16.26 19.47
CA ILE A 236 8.25 14.82 19.35
C ILE A 236 8.27 14.20 20.74
N TYR A 237 7.35 13.28 20.99
CA TYR A 237 7.30 12.50 22.22
C TYR A 237 8.00 11.15 21.98
N LYS A 238 9.15 10.95 22.66
CA LYS A 238 10.02 9.77 22.44
C LYS A 238 9.28 8.43 22.62
N LYS A 239 8.36 8.36 23.57
CA LYS A 239 7.55 7.14 23.84
C LYS A 239 6.70 6.78 22.63
N GLU A 240 5.97 7.75 22.08
CA GLU A 240 5.09 7.56 20.92
C GLU A 240 5.90 7.28 19.66
N LEU A 241 7.00 8.03 19.45
CA LEU A 241 7.91 7.79 18.34
C LEU A 241 8.47 6.36 18.36
N LYS A 242 9.01 5.92 19.52
CA LYS A 242 9.56 4.56 19.67
C LYS A 242 8.52 3.50 19.33
N ARG A 243 7.30 3.62 19.85
CA ARG A 243 6.22 2.67 19.61
C ARG A 243 5.78 2.66 18.14
N MET A 244 5.66 3.85 17.53
CA MET A 244 5.33 3.98 16.11
C MET A 244 6.40 3.32 15.22
N LEU A 245 7.70 3.54 15.51
CA LEU A 245 8.79 2.94 14.75
C LEU A 245 8.89 1.43 14.99
N GLN A 246 8.68 0.95 16.21
CA GLN A 246 8.67 -0.50 16.51
C GLN A 246 7.61 -1.26 15.73
N ILE A 247 6.49 -0.61 15.39
CA ILE A 247 5.42 -1.22 14.58
C ILE A 247 5.65 -0.94 13.10
N GLY A 248 5.97 0.29 12.74
CA GLY A 248 6.00 0.76 11.38
C GLY A 248 7.24 0.33 10.59
N VAL A 249 8.42 0.37 11.21
CA VAL A 249 9.67 0.00 10.52
C VAL A 249 9.67 -1.46 10.08
N PRO A 250 9.33 -2.45 10.94
CA PRO A 250 9.24 -3.83 10.47
C PRO A 250 8.23 -4.02 9.33
N ALA A 251 7.06 -3.35 9.41
CA ALA A 251 6.05 -3.43 8.36
C ALA A 251 6.56 -2.83 7.03
N GLY A 252 7.28 -1.70 7.09
CA GLY A 252 7.88 -1.06 5.92
C GLY A 252 9.00 -1.90 5.31
N LEU A 253 9.89 -2.44 6.15
CA LEU A 253 10.95 -3.36 5.71
C LEU A 253 10.38 -4.61 5.04
N GLN A 254 9.27 -5.17 5.56
CA GLN A 254 8.58 -6.27 4.90
C GLN A 254 8.17 -5.91 3.47
N GLY A 255 7.60 -4.73 3.26
CA GLY A 255 7.21 -4.24 1.93
C GLY A 255 8.41 -4.08 0.99
N MET A 256 9.54 -3.57 1.50
CA MET A 256 10.78 -3.45 0.72
C MET A 256 11.33 -4.82 0.30
N VAL A 257 11.45 -5.77 1.23
CA VAL A 257 11.94 -7.13 0.94
C VAL A 257 11.00 -7.86 -0.01
N PHE A 258 9.69 -7.62 0.11
CA PHE A 258 8.71 -8.17 -0.82
C PHE A 258 8.91 -7.64 -2.24
N SER A 259 9.20 -6.35 -2.40
CA SER A 259 9.51 -5.75 -3.71
C SER A 259 10.79 -6.37 -4.32
N ILE A 260 11.84 -6.57 -3.53
CA ILE A 260 13.07 -7.24 -3.99
C ILE A 260 12.78 -8.67 -4.43
N SER A 261 12.01 -9.43 -3.65
CA SER A 261 11.61 -10.80 -4.01
C SER A 261 10.84 -10.86 -5.33
N ASN A 262 9.96 -9.90 -5.57
CA ASN A 262 9.22 -9.81 -6.83
C ASN A 262 10.15 -9.52 -8.03
N VAL A 263 11.20 -8.71 -7.85
CA VAL A 263 12.21 -8.47 -8.89
C VAL A 263 12.94 -9.76 -9.26
N VAL A 264 13.30 -10.60 -8.28
CA VAL A 264 13.95 -11.90 -8.54
C VAL A 264 13.03 -12.82 -9.33
N VAL A 265 11.75 -12.91 -8.96
CA VAL A 265 10.78 -13.73 -9.73
C VAL A 265 10.56 -13.16 -11.13
N GLN A 266 10.51 -11.82 -11.28
CA GLN A 266 10.39 -11.18 -12.59
C GLN A 266 11.61 -11.46 -13.48
N SER A 267 12.81 -11.48 -12.94
CA SER A 267 14.02 -11.86 -13.67
C SER A 267 13.92 -13.30 -14.21
N ALA A 268 13.36 -14.23 -13.43
CA ALA A 268 13.10 -15.58 -13.88
C ALA A 268 12.02 -15.63 -15.00
N ILE A 269 10.95 -14.82 -14.91
CA ILE A 269 9.94 -14.69 -15.96
C ILE A 269 10.56 -14.21 -17.27
N ASN A 270 11.50 -13.26 -17.20
CA ASN A 270 12.17 -12.71 -18.38
C ASN A 270 12.92 -13.79 -19.19
N GLY A 271 13.37 -14.85 -18.53
CA GLY A 271 14.00 -15.99 -19.19
C GLY A 271 13.08 -16.81 -20.11
N TYR A 272 11.75 -16.64 -20.01
CA TYR A 272 10.77 -17.32 -20.87
C TYR A 272 10.41 -16.54 -22.14
N GLY A 273 11.02 -15.38 -22.37
CA GLY A 273 10.85 -14.59 -23.59
C GLY A 273 9.78 -13.51 -23.53
N ALA A 274 9.68 -12.75 -24.62
CA ALA A 274 8.87 -11.53 -24.68
C ALA A 274 7.36 -11.78 -24.48
N ALA A 275 6.83 -12.88 -25.02
CA ALA A 275 5.43 -13.24 -24.85
C ALA A 275 5.05 -13.54 -23.40
N ALA A 276 5.93 -14.24 -22.65
CA ALA A 276 5.75 -14.52 -21.23
C ALA A 276 5.80 -13.23 -20.38
N ILE A 277 6.70 -12.31 -20.69
CA ILE A 277 6.80 -11.01 -20.04
C ILE A 277 5.50 -10.21 -20.26
N ALA A 278 5.06 -10.08 -21.50
CA ALA A 278 3.87 -9.32 -21.87
C ALA A 278 2.59 -9.95 -21.28
N GLY A 279 2.44 -11.27 -21.35
CA GLY A 279 1.32 -11.99 -20.77
C GLY A 279 1.27 -11.86 -19.24
N SER A 280 2.43 -11.98 -18.58
CA SER A 280 2.53 -11.74 -17.12
C SER A 280 2.16 -10.31 -16.75
N ALA A 281 2.63 -9.33 -17.50
CA ALA A 281 2.32 -7.91 -17.24
C ALA A 281 0.82 -7.62 -17.36
N ALA A 282 0.14 -8.21 -18.35
CA ALA A 282 -1.31 -8.10 -18.50
C ALA A 282 -2.06 -8.75 -17.31
N ALA A 283 -1.66 -9.96 -16.89
CA ALA A 283 -2.29 -10.70 -15.81
C ALA A 283 -2.10 -9.99 -14.45
N VAL A 284 -0.94 -9.40 -14.18
CA VAL A 284 -0.62 -8.67 -12.93
C VAL A 284 -1.60 -7.52 -12.65
N ASN A 285 -2.16 -6.87 -13.67
CA ASN A 285 -3.17 -5.83 -13.45
C ASN A 285 -4.40 -6.39 -12.71
N PHE A 286 -4.85 -7.59 -13.05
CA PHE A 286 -5.98 -8.26 -12.38
C PHE A 286 -5.60 -8.71 -10.98
N GLU A 287 -4.34 -9.16 -10.77
CA GLU A 287 -3.82 -9.45 -9.44
C GLU A 287 -3.89 -8.21 -8.52
N TYR A 288 -3.55 -7.02 -9.01
CA TYR A 288 -3.66 -5.78 -8.24
C TYR A 288 -5.12 -5.43 -7.90
N TYR A 289 -6.06 -5.56 -8.83
CA TYR A 289 -7.48 -5.28 -8.53
C TYR A 289 -8.01 -6.17 -7.41
N CYS A 290 -7.69 -7.46 -7.43
CA CYS A 290 -8.07 -8.38 -6.36
C CYS A 290 -7.31 -8.08 -5.05
N TYR A 291 -6.02 -7.70 -5.13
CA TYR A 291 -5.20 -7.38 -3.97
C TYR A 291 -5.73 -6.17 -3.18
N TYR A 292 -6.36 -5.20 -3.83
CA TYR A 292 -6.94 -4.05 -3.13
C TYR A 292 -8.11 -4.42 -2.21
N ILE A 293 -8.76 -5.55 -2.43
CA ILE A 293 -9.73 -6.12 -1.47
C ILE A 293 -9.00 -6.53 -0.18
N ILE A 294 -7.83 -7.17 -0.32
CA ILE A 294 -6.98 -7.56 0.82
C ILE A 294 -6.50 -6.31 1.57
N VAL A 295 -6.00 -5.30 0.87
CA VAL A 295 -5.54 -4.03 1.45
C VAL A 295 -6.63 -3.34 2.26
N ALA A 296 -7.86 -3.35 1.76
CA ALA A 296 -9.01 -2.77 2.47
C ALA A 296 -9.32 -3.54 3.77
N CYS A 297 -9.32 -4.87 3.72
CA CYS A 297 -9.50 -5.73 4.91
C CYS A 297 -8.35 -5.56 5.92
N ASN A 298 -7.11 -5.39 5.44
CA ASN A 298 -5.93 -5.10 6.27
C ASN A 298 -6.10 -3.78 7.03
N GLY A 299 -6.47 -2.71 6.33
CA GLY A 299 -6.70 -1.39 6.92
C GLY A 299 -7.82 -1.42 7.97
N ALA A 300 -8.90 -2.14 7.70
CA ALA A 300 -9.99 -2.34 8.64
C ALA A 300 -9.53 -3.15 9.87
N ALA A 301 -8.81 -4.26 9.66
CA ALA A 301 -8.29 -5.08 10.75
C ALA A 301 -7.38 -4.25 11.68
N ILE A 302 -6.44 -3.47 11.13
CA ILE A 302 -5.52 -2.64 11.90
C ILE A 302 -6.29 -1.64 12.79
N SER A 303 -7.20 -0.88 12.21
CA SER A 303 -7.88 0.21 12.92
C SER A 303 -8.88 -0.31 13.95
N PHE A 304 -9.73 -1.28 13.56
CA PHE A 304 -10.73 -1.86 14.47
C PHE A 304 -10.09 -2.68 15.59
N ILE A 305 -9.10 -3.52 15.27
CA ILE A 305 -8.40 -4.31 16.27
C ILE A 305 -7.60 -3.38 17.18
N GLY A 306 -6.91 -2.38 16.64
CA GLY A 306 -6.17 -1.41 17.43
C GLY A 306 -7.03 -0.76 18.50
N GLN A 307 -8.19 -0.21 18.16
CA GLN A 307 -9.10 0.41 19.14
C GLN A 307 -9.65 -0.63 20.16
N ASN A 308 -10.11 -1.79 19.69
CA ASN A 308 -10.69 -2.80 20.58
C ASN A 308 -9.64 -3.45 21.50
N TYR A 309 -8.40 -3.59 21.03
CA TYR A 309 -7.28 -4.06 21.84
C TYR A 309 -6.91 -3.03 22.92
N GLY A 310 -6.81 -1.74 22.55
CA GLY A 310 -6.63 -0.65 23.51
C GLY A 310 -7.73 -0.60 24.58
N ALA A 311 -8.97 -0.87 24.18
CA ALA A 311 -10.12 -0.95 25.08
C ALA A 311 -10.25 -2.27 25.85
N GLN A 312 -9.29 -3.20 25.71
CA GLN A 312 -9.28 -4.53 26.31
C GLN A 312 -10.48 -5.42 25.95
N LYS A 313 -11.16 -5.12 24.82
CA LYS A 313 -12.30 -5.89 24.31
C LYS A 313 -11.84 -7.09 23.47
N TYR A 314 -11.13 -8.04 24.04
CA TYR A 314 -10.45 -9.13 23.35
C TYR A 314 -11.41 -10.07 22.57
N ASP A 315 -12.63 -10.28 23.06
CA ASP A 315 -13.63 -11.07 22.31
C ASP A 315 -14.05 -10.35 21.03
N ARG A 316 -14.15 -9.01 21.06
CA ARG A 316 -14.39 -8.24 19.83
C ARG A 316 -13.19 -8.31 18.90
N VAL A 317 -11.95 -8.27 19.40
CA VAL A 317 -10.73 -8.47 18.58
C VAL A 317 -10.82 -9.77 17.80
N ARG A 318 -11.18 -10.91 18.47
CA ARG A 318 -11.37 -12.21 17.80
C ARG A 318 -12.46 -12.17 16.71
N ARG A 319 -13.59 -11.52 16.99
CA ARG A 319 -14.69 -11.39 16.03
C ARG A 319 -14.31 -10.51 14.84
N ILE A 320 -13.65 -9.37 15.07
CA ILE A 320 -13.17 -8.48 14.02
C ILE A 320 -12.20 -9.21 13.10
N TYR A 321 -11.21 -9.91 13.67
CA TYR A 321 -10.26 -10.72 12.89
C TYR A 321 -10.98 -11.72 11.99
N ARG A 322 -11.92 -12.51 12.54
CA ARG A 322 -12.68 -13.50 11.74
C ARG A 322 -13.47 -12.84 10.62
N ILE A 323 -14.13 -11.72 10.89
CA ILE A 323 -14.92 -11.00 9.88
C ILE A 323 -14.03 -10.46 8.79
N CYS A 324 -12.92 -9.77 9.12
CA CYS A 324 -11.99 -9.23 8.12
C CYS A 324 -11.35 -10.36 7.29
N LEU A 325 -10.98 -11.48 7.91
CA LEU A 325 -10.42 -12.62 7.21
C LEU A 325 -11.42 -13.25 6.24
N LEU A 326 -12.66 -13.51 6.70
CA LEU A 326 -13.71 -14.11 5.87
C LEU A 326 -14.13 -13.16 4.74
N MET A 327 -14.30 -11.87 5.02
CA MET A 327 -14.59 -10.88 3.97
C MET A 327 -13.51 -10.83 2.90
N GLY A 328 -12.24 -10.83 3.31
CA GLY A 328 -11.10 -10.86 2.39
C GLY A 328 -11.05 -12.15 1.57
N LEU A 329 -11.17 -13.31 2.23
CA LEU A 329 -11.15 -14.63 1.58
C LEU A 329 -12.29 -14.74 0.55
N ILE A 330 -13.52 -14.45 0.95
CA ILE A 330 -14.71 -14.60 0.08
C ILE A 330 -14.66 -13.56 -1.04
N GLY A 331 -14.37 -12.29 -0.73
CA GLY A 331 -14.32 -11.22 -1.71
C GLY A 331 -13.24 -11.47 -2.77
N CYS A 332 -12.02 -11.85 -2.35
CA CYS A 332 -10.95 -12.21 -3.28
C CYS A 332 -11.26 -13.48 -4.06
N PHE A 333 -11.80 -14.52 -3.42
CA PHE A 333 -12.16 -15.76 -4.10
C PHE A 333 -13.15 -15.50 -5.24
N ILE A 334 -14.20 -14.72 -4.99
CA ILE A 334 -15.19 -14.37 -6.02
C ILE A 334 -14.53 -13.59 -7.17
N ALA A 335 -13.73 -12.55 -6.85
CA ALA A 335 -13.09 -11.73 -7.86
C ALA A 335 -12.03 -12.53 -8.65
N ASN A 336 -11.20 -13.30 -7.97
CA ASN A 336 -10.17 -14.14 -8.61
C ASN A 336 -10.80 -15.18 -9.54
N THR A 337 -11.86 -15.86 -9.10
CA THR A 337 -12.56 -16.85 -9.90
C THR A 337 -13.21 -16.21 -11.13
N LEU A 338 -13.83 -15.04 -10.98
CA LEU A 338 -14.45 -14.31 -12.09
C LEU A 338 -13.42 -13.96 -13.18
N PHE A 339 -12.31 -13.36 -12.80
CA PHE A 339 -11.27 -12.97 -13.75
C PHE A 339 -10.57 -14.18 -14.37
N THR A 340 -10.33 -15.23 -13.60
CA THR A 340 -9.69 -16.44 -14.10
C THR A 340 -10.61 -17.25 -15.03
N TRP A 341 -11.91 -17.34 -14.72
CA TRP A 341 -12.88 -18.05 -15.56
C TRP A 341 -13.01 -17.44 -16.95
N GLN A 342 -12.91 -16.12 -17.04
CA GLN A 342 -13.00 -15.38 -18.30
C GLN A 342 -11.62 -14.82 -18.72
N ASN A 343 -10.53 -15.54 -18.43
CA ASN A 343 -9.16 -15.03 -18.60
C ASN A 343 -8.88 -14.55 -20.05
N GLN A 344 -9.30 -15.28 -21.07
CA GLN A 344 -9.12 -14.88 -22.47
C GLN A 344 -9.83 -13.56 -22.79
N PHE A 345 -11.07 -13.39 -22.33
CA PHE A 345 -11.83 -12.15 -22.53
C PHE A 345 -11.12 -10.96 -21.84
N PHE A 346 -10.71 -11.12 -20.60
CA PHE A 346 -10.05 -10.02 -19.88
C PHE A 346 -8.66 -9.71 -20.43
N LEU A 347 -7.88 -10.71 -20.83
CA LEU A 347 -6.56 -10.52 -21.44
C LEU A 347 -6.67 -9.88 -22.83
N SER A 348 -7.74 -10.13 -23.58
CA SER A 348 -7.96 -9.53 -24.90
C SER A 348 -8.09 -7.99 -24.87
N PHE A 349 -8.36 -7.39 -23.70
CA PHE A 349 -8.31 -5.92 -23.56
C PHE A 349 -6.89 -5.35 -23.69
N PHE A 350 -5.87 -6.17 -23.46
CA PHE A 350 -4.47 -5.74 -23.49
C PHE A 350 -3.76 -6.13 -24.78
N THR A 351 -4.15 -7.26 -25.40
CA THR A 351 -3.48 -7.79 -26.57
C THR A 351 -4.38 -8.73 -27.37
N THR A 352 -4.11 -8.84 -28.67
CA THR A 352 -4.73 -9.84 -29.58
C THR A 352 -3.77 -10.98 -29.91
N ASP A 353 -2.53 -10.95 -29.42
CA ASP A 353 -1.52 -11.99 -29.65
C ASP A 353 -1.86 -13.24 -28.83
N ALA A 354 -2.07 -14.36 -29.52
CA ALA A 354 -2.49 -15.63 -28.94
C ALA A 354 -1.43 -16.20 -27.95
N GLU A 355 -0.14 -16.02 -28.25
CA GLU A 355 0.94 -16.50 -27.38
C GLU A 355 1.01 -15.70 -26.08
N VAL A 356 0.87 -14.38 -26.16
CA VAL A 356 0.81 -13.49 -24.99
C VAL A 356 -0.40 -13.81 -24.12
N ILE A 357 -1.58 -14.04 -24.73
CA ILE A 357 -2.80 -14.46 -24.02
C ILE A 357 -2.58 -15.80 -23.32
N HIS A 358 -1.92 -16.76 -23.99
CA HIS A 358 -1.62 -18.07 -23.41
C HIS A 358 -0.78 -17.98 -22.13
N TYR A 359 0.32 -17.22 -22.14
CA TYR A 359 1.14 -17.01 -20.94
C TYR A 359 0.40 -16.23 -19.84
N GLY A 360 -0.41 -15.25 -20.22
CA GLY A 360 -1.27 -14.52 -19.29
C GLY A 360 -2.30 -15.44 -18.62
N ALA A 361 -2.93 -16.33 -19.37
CA ALA A 361 -3.87 -17.31 -18.85
C ALA A 361 -3.21 -18.27 -17.84
N ILE A 362 -2.04 -18.83 -18.19
CA ILE A 362 -1.27 -19.68 -17.25
C ILE A 362 -1.00 -18.94 -15.92
N ARG A 363 -0.65 -17.66 -15.99
CA ARG A 363 -0.42 -16.86 -14.79
C ARG A 363 -1.70 -16.62 -14.00
N MET A 364 -2.82 -16.31 -14.66
CA MET A 364 -4.10 -16.13 -13.99
C MET A 364 -4.57 -17.43 -13.31
N GLU A 365 -4.40 -18.57 -13.93
CA GLU A 365 -4.74 -19.89 -13.38
C GLU A 365 -3.79 -20.32 -12.25
N GLY A 366 -2.51 -20.05 -12.36
CA GLY A 366 -1.49 -20.46 -11.39
C GLY A 366 -1.31 -19.52 -10.22
N VAL A 367 -1.58 -18.22 -10.39
CA VAL A 367 -1.33 -17.18 -9.37
C VAL A 367 -2.63 -16.50 -8.95
N LEU A 368 -3.36 -15.87 -9.89
CA LEU A 368 -4.54 -15.07 -9.56
C LEU A 368 -5.62 -15.92 -8.89
N LEU A 369 -5.93 -17.11 -9.43
CA LEU A 369 -6.94 -17.99 -8.86
C LEU A 369 -6.71 -18.30 -7.38
N PHE A 370 -5.46 -18.47 -6.97
CA PHE A 370 -5.07 -18.81 -5.60
C PHE A 370 -4.73 -17.59 -4.73
N GLN A 371 -4.77 -16.37 -5.26
CA GLN A 371 -4.35 -15.17 -4.53
C GLN A 371 -5.19 -14.92 -3.27
N PHE A 372 -6.45 -15.37 -3.19
CA PHE A 372 -7.27 -15.28 -1.99
C PHE A 372 -6.59 -15.92 -0.77
N ILE A 373 -5.69 -16.91 -0.94
CA ILE A 373 -4.91 -17.53 0.13
C ILE A 373 -4.00 -16.47 0.81
N ALA A 374 -3.53 -15.47 0.07
CA ALA A 374 -2.73 -14.39 0.63
C ALA A 374 -3.45 -13.62 1.75
N CYS A 375 -4.80 -13.58 1.75
CA CYS A 375 -5.58 -13.03 2.86
C CYS A 375 -5.22 -13.67 4.20
N SER A 376 -4.84 -14.95 4.19
CA SER A 376 -4.54 -15.71 5.40
C SER A 376 -3.39 -15.12 6.20
N TYR A 377 -2.29 -14.68 5.57
CA TYR A 377 -1.16 -14.06 6.26
C TYR A 377 -1.27 -12.53 6.33
N GLU A 378 -1.83 -11.90 5.33
CA GLU A 378 -1.94 -10.44 5.26
C GLU A 378 -2.89 -9.90 6.34
N VAL A 379 -4.14 -10.41 6.39
CA VAL A 379 -5.13 -9.99 7.38
C VAL A 379 -4.71 -10.42 8.78
N THR A 380 -4.12 -11.61 8.93
CA THR A 380 -3.64 -12.08 10.23
C THR A 380 -2.45 -11.27 10.73
N GLY A 381 -1.51 -10.94 9.84
CA GLY A 381 -0.40 -10.03 10.14
C GLY A 381 -0.88 -8.63 10.54
N SER A 382 -1.90 -8.12 9.84
CA SER A 382 -2.54 -6.84 10.16
C SER A 382 -3.26 -6.88 11.51
N ALA A 383 -3.85 -8.02 11.90
CA ALA A 383 -4.44 -8.22 13.22
C ALA A 383 -3.37 -8.18 14.32
N LEU A 384 -2.23 -8.85 14.12
CA LEU A 384 -1.09 -8.81 15.04
C LEU A 384 -0.54 -7.37 15.18
N ARG A 385 -0.38 -6.66 14.06
CA ARG A 385 0.06 -5.25 14.07
C ARG A 385 -0.92 -4.35 14.82
N GLY A 386 -2.23 -4.53 14.64
CA GLY A 386 -3.27 -3.83 15.38
C GLY A 386 -3.15 -4.02 16.90
N MET A 387 -2.66 -5.17 17.34
CA MET A 387 -2.33 -5.44 18.75
C MET A 387 -0.95 -4.90 19.18
N GLY A 388 -0.21 -4.24 18.28
CA GLY A 388 1.11 -3.70 18.54
C GLY A 388 2.27 -4.66 18.28
N GLU A 389 2.01 -5.86 17.72
CA GLU A 389 3.03 -6.86 17.40
C GLU A 389 3.32 -6.86 15.90
N SER A 390 4.44 -6.26 15.48
CA SER A 390 4.79 -6.14 14.07
C SER A 390 5.99 -6.98 13.66
N MET A 391 6.94 -7.19 14.56
CA MET A 391 8.18 -7.91 14.23
C MET A 391 7.89 -9.37 13.85
N LEU A 392 7.05 -10.05 14.62
CA LEU A 392 6.76 -11.48 14.43
C LEU A 392 6.12 -11.76 13.05
N PRO A 393 5.00 -11.11 12.65
CA PRO A 393 4.44 -11.32 11.31
C PRO A 393 5.38 -10.89 10.20
N THR A 394 6.22 -9.87 10.41
CA THR A 394 7.23 -9.44 9.42
C THR A 394 8.26 -10.53 9.17
N ILE A 395 8.88 -11.08 10.22
CA ILE A 395 9.86 -12.15 10.10
C ILE A 395 9.25 -13.36 9.38
N MET A 396 8.05 -13.79 9.79
CA MET A 396 7.37 -14.93 9.18
C MET A 396 7.07 -14.71 7.70
N THR A 397 6.65 -13.50 7.32
CA THR A 397 6.37 -13.17 5.91
C THR A 397 7.66 -13.11 5.09
N VAL A 398 8.72 -12.51 5.62
CA VAL A 398 10.02 -12.45 4.93
C VAL A 398 10.55 -13.86 4.66
N PHE A 399 10.55 -14.74 5.68
CA PHE A 399 11.01 -16.12 5.51
C PHE A 399 10.07 -16.95 4.64
N GLY A 400 8.77 -16.95 4.94
CA GLY A 400 7.80 -17.82 4.29
C GLY A 400 7.43 -17.40 2.87
N THR A 401 7.52 -16.10 2.55
CA THR A 401 7.20 -15.61 1.20
C THR A 401 8.45 -15.19 0.45
N CYS A 402 9.27 -14.28 0.98
CA CYS A 402 10.33 -13.67 0.20
C CYS A 402 11.53 -14.61 0.00
N ILE A 403 12.06 -15.18 1.10
CA ILE A 403 13.22 -16.08 1.04
C ILE A 403 12.83 -17.37 0.30
N LEU A 404 11.66 -17.92 0.56
CA LEU A 404 11.19 -19.12 -0.16
C LEU A 404 11.13 -18.91 -1.67
N ARG A 405 10.67 -17.75 -2.14
CA ARG A 405 10.64 -17.42 -3.57
C ARG A 405 12.04 -17.34 -4.17
N ILE A 406 12.99 -16.76 -3.45
CA ILE A 406 14.39 -16.69 -3.87
C ILE A 406 14.96 -18.10 -3.98
N ILE A 407 14.79 -18.93 -2.93
CA ILE A 407 15.22 -20.33 -2.95
C ILE A 407 14.57 -21.10 -4.11
N TRP A 408 13.28 -20.90 -4.36
CA TRP A 408 12.57 -21.56 -5.46
C TRP A 408 13.21 -21.25 -6.81
N VAL A 409 13.49 -19.98 -7.09
CA VAL A 409 14.08 -19.55 -8.37
C VAL A 409 15.48 -20.13 -8.58
N PHE A 410 16.31 -20.16 -7.54
CA PHE A 410 17.73 -20.58 -7.68
C PHE A 410 17.96 -22.08 -7.44
N ALA A 411 17.18 -22.73 -6.59
CA ALA A 411 17.40 -24.12 -6.22
C ALA A 411 16.37 -25.11 -6.80
N VAL A 412 15.11 -24.70 -6.99
CA VAL A 412 14.06 -25.60 -7.45
C VAL A 412 13.83 -25.48 -8.97
N LEU A 413 13.68 -24.26 -9.46
CA LEU A 413 13.38 -24.01 -10.86
C LEU A 413 14.37 -24.63 -11.86
N PRO A 414 15.71 -24.70 -11.61
CA PRO A 414 16.64 -25.35 -12.54
C PRO A 414 16.35 -26.82 -12.80
N HIS A 415 15.61 -27.49 -11.92
CA HIS A 415 15.25 -28.91 -12.05
C HIS A 415 13.93 -29.14 -12.79
N TYR A 416 13.19 -28.09 -13.13
CA TYR A 416 11.88 -28.16 -13.77
C TYR A 416 11.82 -27.24 -14.99
N THR A 417 11.32 -27.75 -16.10
CA THR A 417 11.07 -26.97 -17.31
C THR A 417 9.60 -26.58 -17.37
N GLY A 418 9.33 -25.29 -17.57
CA GLY A 418 7.97 -24.82 -17.79
C GLY A 418 7.59 -23.61 -16.94
N PHE A 419 6.93 -22.66 -17.58
CA PHE A 419 6.49 -21.41 -16.99
C PHE A 419 5.54 -21.62 -15.80
N ALA A 420 4.64 -22.59 -15.88
CA ALA A 420 3.71 -22.93 -14.81
C ALA A 420 4.42 -23.34 -13.49
N HIS A 421 5.57 -24.06 -13.59
CA HIS A 421 6.33 -24.48 -12.40
C HIS A 421 6.96 -23.29 -11.66
N LEU A 422 7.41 -22.27 -12.39
CA LEU A 422 7.88 -21.02 -11.77
C LEU A 422 6.76 -20.39 -10.92
N LEU A 423 5.54 -20.36 -11.44
CA LEU A 423 4.41 -19.67 -10.81
C LEU A 423 3.86 -20.41 -9.56
N GLN A 424 4.10 -21.70 -9.41
CA GLN A 424 3.66 -22.49 -8.23
C GLN A 424 4.26 -21.98 -6.93
N VAL A 425 5.36 -21.26 -6.96
CA VAL A 425 5.95 -20.65 -5.76
C VAL A 425 5.00 -19.69 -5.06
N TYR A 426 4.10 -19.02 -5.80
CA TYR A 426 3.17 -18.07 -5.22
C TYR A 426 2.20 -18.73 -4.24
N PRO A 427 1.34 -19.69 -4.64
CA PRO A 427 0.41 -20.34 -3.71
C PRO A 427 1.13 -21.11 -2.61
N LEU A 428 2.26 -21.77 -2.89
CA LEU A 428 3.02 -22.49 -1.86
C LEU A 428 3.55 -21.53 -0.79
N SER A 429 4.12 -20.40 -1.18
CA SER A 429 4.61 -19.39 -0.24
C SER A 429 3.48 -18.80 0.61
N TRP A 430 2.31 -18.57 0.03
CA TRP A 430 1.15 -18.04 0.75
C TRP A 430 0.58 -19.04 1.76
N ILE A 431 0.50 -20.33 1.43
CA ILE A 431 0.04 -21.38 2.34
C ILE A 431 0.99 -21.51 3.54
N LEU A 432 2.30 -21.58 3.29
CA LEU A 432 3.30 -21.71 4.35
C LEU A 432 3.28 -20.49 5.28
N THR A 433 3.34 -19.30 4.69
CA THR A 433 3.30 -18.04 5.46
C THR A 433 2.00 -17.90 6.23
N GLY A 434 0.86 -18.25 5.60
CA GLY A 434 -0.46 -18.23 6.24
C GLY A 434 -0.52 -19.13 7.47
N ALA A 435 -0.02 -20.34 7.34
CA ALA A 435 0.04 -21.28 8.46
C ALA A 435 0.88 -20.72 9.64
N MET A 436 2.09 -20.22 9.34
CA MET A 436 2.98 -19.65 10.37
C MET A 436 2.33 -18.46 11.10
N VAL A 437 1.79 -17.49 10.35
CA VAL A 437 1.23 -16.24 10.92
C VAL A 437 -0.07 -16.53 11.69
N ILE A 438 -0.91 -17.49 11.23
CA ILE A 438 -2.12 -17.92 11.95
C ILE A 438 -1.75 -18.61 13.27
N ILE A 439 -0.72 -19.46 13.29
CA ILE A 439 -0.22 -20.08 14.52
C ILE A 439 0.25 -19.00 15.49
N ALA A 440 1.04 -18.04 15.03
CA ALA A 440 1.50 -16.92 15.85
C ALA A 440 0.34 -16.11 16.45
N TYR A 441 -0.69 -15.82 15.64
CA TYR A 441 -1.89 -15.14 16.13
C TYR A 441 -2.61 -15.95 17.21
N LYS A 442 -2.78 -17.26 17.00
CA LYS A 442 -3.43 -18.13 18.00
C LYS A 442 -2.63 -18.18 19.32
N LEU A 443 -1.30 -18.26 19.24
CA LEU A 443 -0.45 -18.24 20.43
C LEU A 443 -0.55 -16.90 21.17
N LYS A 444 -0.48 -15.78 20.44
CA LYS A 444 -0.64 -14.45 21.03
C LYS A 444 -1.99 -14.27 21.71
N MET A 445 -3.07 -14.72 21.06
CA MET A 445 -4.42 -14.65 21.64
C MET A 445 -4.61 -15.54 22.88
N ARG A 446 -3.90 -16.66 22.97
CA ARG A 446 -3.91 -17.52 24.19
C ARG A 446 -3.17 -16.85 25.36
N GLN A 447 -2.09 -16.12 25.09
CA GLN A 447 -1.36 -15.37 26.12
C GLN A 447 -2.18 -14.21 26.69
N ILE A 448 -2.95 -13.51 25.84
CA ILE A 448 -3.72 -12.31 26.23
C ILE A 448 -5.04 -12.70 26.91
N CYS A 449 -5.65 -13.78 26.49
CA CYS A 449 -6.96 -14.25 26.99
C CYS A 449 -6.88 -15.77 27.20
N PRO A 450 -6.21 -16.22 28.27
CA PRO A 450 -6.25 -17.62 28.65
C PRO A 450 -7.70 -18.06 28.86
N LYS A 451 -8.03 -19.29 28.43
CA LYS A 451 -9.36 -19.86 28.58
C LYS A 451 -9.67 -20.13 30.06
#